data_abc1ff84a10bd0876baa10814803f025
#
_entry.id   abc1ff84a10bd0876baa10814803f025
#
_cell.length_a   1.000
_cell.length_b   1.000
_cell.length_c   1.000
_cell.angle_alpha   90.00
_cell.angle_beta   90.00
_cell.angle_gamma   90.00
#
_symmetry.space_group_name_H-M   'P 1'
#
loop_
_entity.id
_entity.type
_entity.pdbx_description
1 polymer ?
#
loop_
_entity_poly.entity_id
_entity_poly.type
_entity_poly.pdbx_seq_one_letter_code
_entity_poly.pdbx_strand_id
1 'polypeptide(L)'
;DERGASPAAAALLTALMVLANAPGNVAGGWLLAHGVRRGPMIVAASAVMAACSAGMLGAFLPDAARYLLCLAFSACAGVIPGAIFSGLPVYAKTPQHISTANGMVMQASQAGQFFGPIALAWLAAHFGGWAATLWAMLAFAAGSALCGLVLGRIERKHYSAQNSVQ
;
A
#
# COMPACT_ATOMS: atom_id res chain seq x y z
N ASP A 1 4.80 -2.69 25.06
CA ASP A 1 5.31 -3.12 26.36
C ASP A 1 6.79 -3.49 26.34
N GLU A 2 7.30 -4.17 25.32
CA GLU A 2 8.72 -4.57 25.23
C GLU A 2 9.71 -3.37 25.16
N ARG A 3 9.25 -2.16 24.84
CA ARG A 3 10.06 -0.95 24.70
C ARG A 3 9.73 0.15 25.71
N GLY A 4 8.99 -0.15 26.77
CA GLY A 4 8.71 0.76 27.87
C GLY A 4 7.78 1.93 27.52
N ALA A 5 7.12 1.93 26.36
CA ALA A 5 6.15 2.95 26.01
C ALA A 5 4.87 2.81 26.84
N SER A 6 4.33 3.92 27.35
CA SER A 6 3.03 3.89 28.01
C SER A 6 1.91 3.54 27.04
N PRO A 7 0.80 2.92 27.47
CA PRO A 7 -0.34 2.59 26.59
C PRO A 7 -0.86 3.82 25.83
N ALA A 8 -0.89 4.97 26.45
CA ALA A 8 -1.30 6.24 25.83
C ALA A 8 -0.33 6.66 24.70
N ALA A 9 0.98 6.56 24.94
CA ALA A 9 1.99 6.86 23.93
C ALA A 9 1.90 5.89 22.75
N ALA A 10 1.73 4.60 23.01
CA ALA A 10 1.57 3.59 21.97
C ALA A 10 0.32 3.85 21.11
N ALA A 11 -0.80 4.20 21.74
CA ALA A 11 -2.03 4.58 21.04
C ALA A 11 -1.85 5.82 20.16
N LEU A 12 -1.18 6.86 20.67
CA LEU A 12 -0.90 8.09 19.92
C LEU A 12 0.01 7.82 18.70
N LEU A 13 1.08 7.08 18.90
CA LEU A 13 2.00 6.70 17.81
C LEU A 13 1.29 5.89 16.72
N THR A 14 0.41 4.96 17.12
CA THR A 14 -0.41 4.18 16.17
C THR A 14 -1.39 5.08 15.43
N ALA A 15 -2.06 6.02 16.11
CA ALA A 15 -2.97 6.97 15.49
C ALA A 15 -2.25 7.85 14.45
N LEU A 16 -1.06 8.36 14.76
CA LEU A 16 -0.23 9.13 13.83
C LEU A 16 0.18 8.29 12.61
N MET A 17 0.50 7.02 12.81
CA MET A 17 0.83 6.10 11.72
C MET A 17 -0.36 5.89 10.78
N VAL A 18 -1.57 5.71 11.33
CA VAL A 18 -2.80 5.61 10.52
C VAL A 18 -3.10 6.93 9.80
N LEU A 19 -2.93 8.06 10.49
CA LEU A 19 -3.14 9.38 9.92
C LEU A 19 -2.18 9.67 8.75
N ALA A 20 -0.94 9.17 8.80
CA ALA A 20 0.04 9.32 7.72
C ALA A 20 -0.41 8.68 6.39
N ASN A 21 -1.39 7.78 6.41
CA ASN A 21 -1.98 7.20 5.20
C ASN A 21 -2.78 8.23 4.38
N ALA A 22 -3.44 9.17 5.05
CA ALA A 22 -4.30 10.16 4.38
C ALA A 22 -3.54 11.07 3.40
N PRO A 23 -2.41 11.73 3.77
CA PRO A 23 -1.62 12.49 2.80
C PRO A 23 -1.09 11.63 1.66
N GLY A 24 -0.79 10.35 1.88
CA GLY A 24 -0.43 9.41 0.83
C GLY A 24 -1.53 9.21 -0.21
N ASN A 25 -2.77 9.05 0.24
CA ASN A 25 -3.94 8.95 -0.64
C ASN A 25 -4.13 10.21 -1.50
N VAL A 26 -4.02 11.39 -0.87
CA VAL A 26 -4.12 12.68 -1.57
C VAL A 26 -2.98 12.83 -2.58
N ALA A 27 -1.75 12.52 -2.19
CA ALA A 27 -0.57 12.57 -3.05
C ALA A 27 -0.71 11.62 -4.25
N GLY A 28 -1.24 10.41 -4.04
CA GLY A 28 -1.53 9.45 -5.10
C GLY A 28 -2.50 10.03 -6.15
N GLY A 29 -3.61 10.60 -5.71
CA GLY A 29 -4.57 11.27 -6.59
C GLY A 29 -3.98 12.48 -7.31
N TRP A 30 -3.19 13.29 -6.61
CA TRP A 30 -2.51 14.47 -7.17
C TRP A 30 -1.48 14.10 -8.24
N LEU A 31 -0.65 13.09 -7.99
CA LEU A 31 0.34 12.60 -8.96
C LEU A 31 -0.33 12.13 -10.25
N LEU A 32 -1.47 11.45 -10.14
CA LEU A 32 -2.24 11.01 -11.31
C LEU A 32 -2.84 12.18 -12.09
N ALA A 33 -3.33 13.20 -11.39
CA ALA A 33 -3.83 14.42 -12.03
C ALA A 33 -2.72 15.15 -12.82
N HIS A 34 -1.45 14.97 -12.44
CA HIS A 34 -0.27 15.50 -13.13
C HIS A 34 0.34 14.54 -14.16
N GLY A 35 -0.41 13.51 -14.57
CA GLY A 35 -0.03 12.61 -15.67
C GLY A 35 0.90 11.45 -15.29
N VAL A 36 1.15 11.22 -14.01
CA VAL A 36 1.90 10.04 -13.56
C VAL A 36 1.05 8.78 -13.82
N ARG A 37 1.65 7.77 -14.43
CA ARG A 37 0.96 6.51 -14.73
C ARG A 37 0.73 5.69 -13.47
N ARG A 38 -0.43 5.04 -13.35
CA ARG A 38 -0.81 4.21 -12.18
C ARG A 38 0.14 3.04 -11.95
N GLY A 39 0.45 2.29 -13.02
CA GLY A 39 1.33 1.12 -12.92
C GLY A 39 2.69 1.41 -12.29
N PRO A 40 3.51 2.31 -12.86
CA PRO A 40 4.80 2.71 -12.27
C PRO A 40 4.68 3.27 -10.86
N MET A 41 3.59 4.01 -10.56
CA MET A 41 3.36 4.58 -9.24
C MET A 41 3.13 3.49 -8.17
N ILE A 42 2.33 2.47 -8.48
CA ILE A 42 2.12 1.32 -7.59
C ILE A 42 3.43 0.55 -7.39
N VAL A 43 4.22 0.33 -8.45
CA VAL A 43 5.52 -0.34 -8.35
C VAL A 43 6.47 0.44 -7.46
N ALA A 44 6.58 1.76 -7.64
CA ALA A 44 7.43 2.62 -6.82
C ALA A 44 6.99 2.61 -5.35
N ALA A 45 5.69 2.75 -5.07
CA ALA A 45 5.15 2.67 -3.71
C ALA A 45 5.46 1.30 -3.06
N SER A 46 5.27 0.20 -3.80
CA SER A 46 5.58 -1.15 -3.31
C SER A 46 7.07 -1.33 -3.01
N ALA A 47 7.96 -0.79 -3.84
CA ALA A 47 9.40 -0.84 -3.62
C ALA A 47 9.81 -0.06 -2.35
N VAL A 48 9.27 1.13 -2.16
CA VAL A 48 9.49 1.93 -0.94
C VAL A 48 8.95 1.20 0.28
N MET A 49 7.76 0.61 0.20
CA MET A 49 7.18 -0.18 1.29
C MET A 49 8.05 -1.39 1.64
N ALA A 50 8.61 -2.10 0.65
CA ALA A 50 9.54 -3.20 0.88
C ALA A 50 10.81 -2.73 1.60
N ALA A 51 11.40 -1.62 1.18
CA ALA A 51 12.57 -1.02 1.82
C ALA A 51 12.26 -0.57 3.27
N CYS A 52 11.12 0.08 3.50
CA CYS A 52 10.66 0.45 4.84
C CYS A 52 10.47 -0.78 5.73
N SER A 53 9.87 -1.86 5.20
CA SER A 53 9.69 -3.12 5.94
C SER A 53 11.01 -3.72 6.40
N ALA A 54 12.01 -3.75 5.51
CA ALA A 54 13.34 -4.24 5.84
C ALA A 54 14.03 -3.37 6.92
N GLY A 55 13.88 -2.05 6.84
CA GLY A 55 14.44 -1.13 7.81
C GLY A 55 13.77 -1.18 9.19
N MET A 56 12.43 -1.22 9.24
CA MET A 56 11.71 -1.22 10.52
C MET A 56 11.81 -2.54 11.28
N LEU A 57 11.93 -3.68 10.58
CA LEU A 57 12.08 -5.00 11.18
C LEU A 57 13.54 -5.40 11.40
N GLY A 58 14.49 -4.74 10.74
CA GLY A 58 15.92 -4.94 10.95
C GLY A 58 16.39 -4.44 12.33
N ALA A 59 17.33 -5.16 12.97
CA ALA A 59 17.80 -4.85 14.31
C ALA A 59 18.83 -3.70 14.39
N PHE A 60 19.18 -3.07 13.27
CA PHE A 60 20.31 -2.14 13.15
C PHE A 60 19.95 -0.65 13.25
N LEU A 61 18.65 -0.30 13.33
CA LEU A 61 18.22 1.09 13.39
C LEU A 61 17.68 1.47 14.77
N PRO A 62 17.89 2.73 15.23
CA PRO A 62 17.29 3.25 16.45
C PRO A 62 15.77 3.34 16.31
N ASP A 63 15.06 3.31 17.45
CA ASP A 63 13.59 3.26 17.49
C ASP A 63 12.92 4.46 16.78
N ALA A 64 13.51 5.64 16.89
CA ALA A 64 13.02 6.83 16.20
C ALA A 64 13.07 6.66 14.67
N ALA A 65 14.16 6.12 14.13
CA ALA A 65 14.29 5.87 12.70
C ALA A 65 13.29 4.80 12.22
N ARG A 66 13.10 3.74 12.99
CA ARG A 66 12.10 2.71 12.71
C ARG A 66 10.69 3.28 12.67
N TYR A 67 10.36 4.17 13.60
CA TYR A 67 9.05 4.83 13.61
C TYR A 67 8.85 5.73 12.38
N LEU A 68 9.88 6.47 11.96
CA LEU A 68 9.83 7.25 10.73
C LEU A 68 9.61 6.35 9.50
N LEU A 69 10.22 5.17 9.45
CA LEU A 69 9.96 4.20 8.39
C LEU A 69 8.53 3.64 8.44
N CYS A 70 7.93 3.46 9.62
CA CYS A 70 6.53 3.10 9.74
C CYS A 70 5.61 4.20 9.19
N LEU A 71 5.89 5.48 9.46
CA LEU A 71 5.14 6.62 8.90
C LEU A 71 5.28 6.66 7.37
N ALA A 72 6.50 6.52 6.85
CA ALA A 72 6.76 6.48 5.42
C ALA A 72 6.07 5.29 4.74
N PHE A 73 6.11 4.11 5.36
CA PHE A 73 5.38 2.92 4.90
C PHE A 73 3.87 3.20 4.80
N SER A 74 3.28 3.79 5.86
CA SER A 74 1.86 4.10 5.89
C SER A 74 1.47 5.14 4.84
N ALA A 75 2.27 6.18 4.67
CA ALA A 75 2.05 7.18 3.63
C ALA A 75 2.13 6.56 2.22
N CYS A 76 3.13 5.73 1.94
CA CYS A 76 3.24 5.02 0.67
C CYS A 76 2.09 4.03 0.44
N ALA A 77 1.62 3.36 1.50
CA ALA A 77 0.47 2.48 1.42
C ALA A 77 -0.81 3.23 1.00
N GLY A 78 -0.95 4.50 1.40
CA GLY A 78 -2.05 5.36 0.98
C GLY A 78 -2.06 5.69 -0.52
N VAL A 79 -0.91 5.73 -1.17
CA VAL A 79 -0.79 6.03 -2.62
C VAL A 79 -1.50 4.97 -3.47
N ILE A 80 -1.46 3.71 -3.06
CA ILE A 80 -2.03 2.58 -3.83
C ILE A 80 -3.55 2.68 -3.98
N PRO A 81 -4.36 2.83 -2.91
CA PRO A 81 -5.80 3.01 -3.08
C PRO A 81 -6.14 4.29 -3.83
N GLY A 82 -5.41 5.40 -3.64
CA GLY A 82 -5.56 6.61 -4.45
C GLY A 82 -5.42 6.33 -5.95
N ALA A 83 -4.45 5.52 -6.34
CA ALA A 83 -4.25 5.08 -7.71
C ALA A 83 -5.39 4.21 -8.25
N ILE A 84 -5.87 3.27 -7.45
CA ILE A 84 -6.92 2.32 -7.85
C ILE A 84 -8.24 3.05 -8.02
N PHE A 85 -8.68 3.82 -7.02
CA PHE A 85 -9.98 4.48 -7.05
C PHE A 85 -10.11 5.53 -8.15
N SER A 86 -9.06 6.29 -8.42
CA SER A 86 -9.05 7.24 -9.55
C SER A 86 -9.08 6.55 -10.92
N GLY A 87 -8.74 5.26 -11.00
CA GLY A 87 -8.83 4.45 -12.21
C GLY A 87 -10.23 3.96 -12.52
N LEU A 88 -11.09 3.75 -11.53
CA LEU A 88 -12.40 3.16 -11.72
C LEU A 88 -13.27 3.88 -12.78
N PRO A 89 -13.39 5.21 -12.79
CA PRO A 89 -14.16 5.91 -13.82
C PRO A 89 -13.59 5.77 -15.24
N VAL A 90 -12.26 5.55 -15.36
CA VAL A 90 -11.59 5.43 -16.66
C VAL A 90 -11.90 4.10 -17.34
N TYR A 91 -12.03 3.03 -16.56
CA TYR A 91 -12.24 1.67 -17.08
C TYR A 91 -13.69 1.19 -17.04
N ALA A 92 -14.52 1.80 -16.23
CA ALA A 92 -15.93 1.43 -16.14
C ALA A 92 -16.77 2.11 -17.23
N LYS A 93 -17.53 1.30 -17.97
CA LYS A 93 -18.35 1.79 -19.08
C LYS A 93 -19.65 2.47 -18.64
N THR A 94 -20.12 2.20 -17.42
CA THR A 94 -21.39 2.73 -16.87
C THR A 94 -21.21 3.09 -15.39
N PRO A 95 -22.04 4.02 -14.85
CA PRO A 95 -22.02 4.34 -13.41
C PRO A 95 -22.22 3.12 -12.51
N GLN A 96 -23.06 2.15 -12.94
CA GLN A 96 -23.30 0.91 -12.20
C GLN A 96 -22.02 0.06 -12.11
N HIS A 97 -21.24 -0.01 -13.18
CA HIS A 97 -19.95 -0.71 -13.18
C HIS A 97 -18.94 -0.04 -12.26
N ILE A 98 -18.92 1.29 -12.17
CA ILE A 98 -18.07 2.03 -11.22
C ILE A 98 -18.42 1.63 -9.78
N SER A 99 -19.71 1.66 -9.44
CA SER A 99 -20.20 1.33 -8.10
C SER A 99 -19.87 -0.11 -7.71
N THR A 100 -20.12 -1.07 -8.61
CA THR A 100 -19.80 -2.49 -8.38
C THR A 100 -18.30 -2.71 -8.18
N ALA A 101 -17.47 -2.16 -9.07
CA ALA A 101 -16.01 -2.29 -8.97
C ALA A 101 -15.48 -1.66 -7.68
N ASN A 102 -15.99 -0.48 -7.30
CA ASN A 102 -15.66 0.16 -6.04
C ASN A 102 -16.00 -0.73 -4.83
N GLY A 103 -17.19 -1.32 -4.82
CA GLY A 103 -17.62 -2.26 -3.78
C GLY A 103 -16.68 -3.47 -3.67
N MET A 104 -16.28 -4.06 -4.80
CA MET A 104 -15.36 -5.20 -4.82
C MET A 104 -13.96 -4.82 -4.29
N VAL A 105 -13.42 -3.67 -4.69
CA VAL A 105 -12.13 -3.17 -4.19
C VAL A 105 -12.18 -2.92 -2.69
N MET A 106 -13.27 -2.30 -2.20
CA MET A 106 -13.48 -2.07 -0.76
C MET A 106 -13.55 -3.38 0.02
N GLN A 107 -14.33 -4.36 -0.45
CA GLN A 107 -14.42 -5.66 0.22
C GLN A 107 -13.07 -6.38 0.28
N ALA A 108 -12.31 -6.38 -0.82
CA ALA A 108 -10.98 -6.97 -0.85
C ALA A 108 -10.01 -6.26 0.13
N SER A 109 -10.07 -4.92 0.17
CA SER A 109 -9.28 -4.11 1.10
C SER A 109 -9.61 -4.42 2.56
N GLN A 110 -10.91 -4.47 2.91
CA GLN A 110 -11.36 -4.78 4.27
C GLN A 110 -11.01 -6.21 4.69
N ALA A 111 -11.11 -7.17 3.77
CA ALA A 111 -10.66 -8.54 4.03
C ALA A 111 -9.15 -8.57 4.33
N GLY A 112 -8.34 -7.86 3.55
CA GLY A 112 -6.90 -7.74 3.80
C GLY A 112 -6.58 -7.09 5.15
N GLN A 113 -7.30 -6.05 5.53
CA GLN A 113 -7.14 -5.37 6.82
C GLN A 113 -7.56 -6.26 8.01
N PHE A 114 -8.55 -7.11 7.82
CA PHE A 114 -9.02 -8.04 8.85
C PHE A 114 -8.07 -9.23 9.00
N PHE A 115 -7.76 -9.93 7.92
CA PHE A 115 -6.93 -11.14 7.97
C PHE A 115 -5.44 -10.86 8.06
N GLY A 116 -4.96 -9.73 7.56
CA GLY A 116 -3.54 -9.38 7.53
C GLY A 116 -2.88 -9.38 8.90
N PRO A 117 -3.37 -8.61 9.88
CA PRO A 117 -2.79 -8.62 11.23
C PRO A 117 -2.83 -9.98 11.91
N ILE A 118 -3.90 -10.76 11.71
CA ILE A 118 -4.04 -12.12 12.26
C ILE A 118 -2.97 -13.04 11.69
N ALA A 119 -2.79 -13.00 10.36
CA ALA A 119 -1.78 -13.82 9.69
C ALA A 119 -0.35 -13.44 10.11
N LEU A 120 -0.04 -12.14 10.22
CA LEU A 120 1.27 -11.67 10.66
C LEU A 120 1.54 -12.03 12.13
N ALA A 121 0.55 -11.90 13.01
CA ALA A 121 0.67 -12.29 14.40
C ALA A 121 0.89 -13.82 14.54
N TRP A 122 0.17 -14.60 13.75
CA TRP A 122 0.34 -16.05 13.71
C TRP A 122 1.76 -16.44 13.22
N LEU A 123 2.25 -15.79 12.17
CA LEU A 123 3.62 -15.98 11.67
C LEU A 123 4.65 -15.65 12.76
N ALA A 124 4.50 -14.51 13.41
CA ALA A 124 5.41 -14.10 14.48
C ALA A 124 5.45 -15.10 15.64
N ALA A 125 4.29 -15.65 16.01
CA ALA A 125 4.19 -16.62 17.09
C ALA A 125 4.83 -17.98 16.77
N HIS A 126 4.81 -18.42 15.49
CA HIS A 126 5.26 -19.77 15.12
C HIS A 126 6.67 -19.81 14.52
N PHE A 127 7.19 -18.70 13.98
CA PHE A 127 8.45 -18.68 13.22
C PHE A 127 9.54 -17.77 13.80
N GLY A 128 9.60 -17.63 15.12
CA GLY A 128 10.73 -16.95 15.78
C GLY A 128 10.61 -15.44 15.93
N GLY A 129 9.39 -14.94 16.07
CA GLY A 129 9.14 -13.54 16.40
C GLY A 129 8.88 -12.65 15.16
N TRP A 130 8.81 -11.34 15.42
CA TRP A 130 8.43 -10.35 14.39
C TRP A 130 9.38 -10.28 13.20
N ALA A 131 10.63 -10.70 13.32
CA ALA A 131 11.57 -10.75 12.20
C ALA A 131 11.10 -11.70 11.07
N ALA A 132 10.38 -12.76 11.41
CA ALA A 132 9.84 -13.70 10.44
C ALA A 132 8.74 -13.07 9.54
N THR A 133 8.05 -12.04 10.04
CA THR A 133 7.02 -11.33 9.27
C THR A 133 7.58 -10.54 8.10
N LEU A 134 8.89 -10.24 8.10
CA LEU A 134 9.56 -9.52 7.00
C LEU A 134 9.35 -10.23 5.66
N TRP A 135 9.51 -11.54 5.63
CA TRP A 135 9.34 -12.30 4.39
C TRP A 135 7.92 -12.23 3.84
N ALA A 136 6.92 -12.25 4.71
CA ALA A 136 5.54 -12.06 4.30
C ALA A 136 5.31 -10.65 3.75
N MET A 137 5.83 -9.61 4.41
CA MET A 137 5.72 -8.24 3.94
C MET A 137 6.40 -8.03 2.59
N LEU A 138 7.58 -8.62 2.37
CA LEU A 138 8.28 -8.59 1.09
C LEU A 138 7.50 -9.34 0.00
N ALA A 139 6.90 -10.47 0.31
CA ALA A 139 6.06 -11.21 -0.62
C ALA A 139 4.81 -10.41 -1.03
N PHE A 140 4.14 -9.74 -0.08
CA PHE A 140 3.02 -8.84 -0.39
C PHE A 140 3.44 -7.63 -1.23
N ALA A 141 4.59 -7.02 -0.92
CA ALA A 141 5.14 -5.92 -1.71
C ALA A 141 5.49 -6.37 -3.13
N ALA A 142 6.07 -7.56 -3.31
CA ALA A 142 6.35 -8.14 -4.62
C ALA A 142 5.06 -8.42 -5.39
N GLY A 143 4.04 -9.00 -4.74
CA GLY A 143 2.71 -9.20 -5.33
C GLY A 143 2.07 -7.91 -5.80
N SER A 144 2.10 -6.86 -4.96
CA SER A 144 1.61 -5.53 -5.31
C SER A 144 2.38 -4.93 -6.50
N ALA A 145 3.71 -5.05 -6.52
CA ALA A 145 4.53 -4.59 -7.63
C ALA A 145 4.21 -5.33 -8.94
N LEU A 146 4.01 -6.64 -8.89
CA LEU A 146 3.57 -7.43 -10.04
C LEU A 146 2.22 -6.97 -10.58
N CYS A 147 1.24 -6.73 -9.72
CA CYS A 147 -0.05 -6.15 -10.10
C CYS A 147 0.12 -4.77 -10.76
N GLY A 148 0.99 -3.92 -10.21
CA GLY A 148 1.34 -2.63 -10.80
C GLY A 148 1.97 -2.75 -12.19
N LEU A 149 2.86 -3.72 -12.40
CA LEU A 149 3.45 -4.00 -13.71
C LEU A 149 2.42 -4.47 -14.73
N VAL A 150 1.52 -5.37 -14.33
CA VAL A 150 0.43 -5.87 -15.20
C VAL A 150 -0.49 -4.72 -15.58
N LEU A 151 -0.91 -3.90 -14.60
CA LEU A 151 -1.74 -2.72 -14.85
C LEU A 151 -1.05 -1.75 -15.81
N GLY A 152 0.24 -1.47 -15.61
CA GLY A 152 1.01 -0.59 -16.51
C GLY A 152 1.11 -1.11 -17.94
N ARG A 153 1.12 -2.45 -18.14
CA ARG A 153 1.05 -3.06 -19.48
C ARG A 153 -0.32 -2.88 -20.12
N ILE A 154 -1.38 -3.03 -19.35
CA ILE A 154 -2.76 -2.84 -19.82
C ILE A 154 -2.98 -1.37 -20.21
N GLU A 155 -2.54 -0.43 -19.38
CA GLU A 155 -2.62 1.00 -19.67
C GLU A 155 -1.92 1.37 -20.99
N ARG A 156 -0.71 0.85 -21.20
CA ARG A 156 0.02 1.12 -22.47
C ARG A 156 -0.74 0.64 -23.70
N LYS A 157 -1.33 -0.55 -23.63
CA LYS A 157 -2.13 -1.10 -24.76
C LYS A 157 -3.35 -0.24 -25.06
N HIS A 158 -4.05 0.24 -24.02
CA HIS A 158 -5.21 1.14 -24.20
C HIS A 158 -4.84 2.47 -24.86
N TYR A 159 -3.76 3.12 -24.43
CA TYR A 159 -3.29 4.38 -25.01
C TYR A 159 -2.82 4.19 -26.45
N SER A 160 -2.12 3.08 -26.76
CA SER A 160 -1.69 2.80 -28.14
C SER A 160 -2.88 2.57 -29.09
N ALA A 161 -3.93 1.91 -28.62
CA ALA A 161 -5.14 1.66 -29.42
C ALA A 161 -5.94 2.95 -29.71
N GLN A 162 -5.97 3.90 -28.76
CA GLN A 162 -6.64 5.18 -28.96
C GLN A 162 -5.91 6.08 -29.97
N ASN A 163 -4.57 6.08 -29.95
CA ASN A 163 -3.77 6.91 -30.87
C ASN A 163 -3.71 6.33 -32.30
N SER A 164 -4.08 5.08 -32.53
CA SER A 164 -4.11 4.48 -33.86
C SER A 164 -5.44 4.73 -34.61
N VAL A 165 -6.44 5.33 -33.96
CA VAL A 165 -7.78 5.63 -34.51
C VAL A 165 -7.95 7.13 -34.84
N GLN A 166 -6.98 7.95 -34.45
CA GLN A 166 -6.88 9.38 -34.85
C GLN A 166 -5.92 9.56 -36.02
#